data_0cd45e784e0a0326323aed92f805816f
#
_entry.id   0cd45e784e0a0326323aed92f805816f
#
_cell.length_a   1.000
_cell.length_b   1.000
_cell.length_c   1.000
_cell.angle_alpha   90.00
_cell.angle_beta   90.00
_cell.angle_gamma   90.00
#
_symmetry.space_group_name_H-M   'P 1'
#
loop_
_entity.id
_entity.type
_entity.pdbx_description
1 polymer ?
#
loop_
_entity_poly.entity_id
_entity_poly.type
_entity_poly.pdbx_seq_one_letter_code
_entity_poly.pdbx_strand_id
1 'polypeptide(L)'
;VPHPDTLKTVQELYLHGVHLMQYRHPTVQPETYLEEALRRDPAHYPSMIALAECRYRAGFFEEAKALLEKAVAVEHTFNLHYADTEAQYLLGLTLDALGMEDAAYDTFYDAAWSGLRVPMAMSKLAALDGRRKDYTAMLDHSVTAMEAAARHPLALTYAALAAERLGRHAEALAYLETALRYDPMNDLAACARCLLCGKNLAALLSTRRSDLSQTALDVAFDL
;
A
#
# COMPACT_ATOMS: atom_id res chain seq x y z
N VAL A 1 -12.36 17.68 -21.80
CA VAL A 1 -11.98 18.04 -20.43
C VAL A 1 -11.72 19.54 -20.43
N PRO A 2 -12.34 20.34 -19.52
CA PRO A 2 -12.14 21.80 -19.48
C PRO A 2 -10.69 22.11 -19.13
N HIS A 3 -10.13 23.19 -19.69
CA HIS A 3 -8.77 23.63 -19.34
C HIS A 3 -8.73 24.13 -17.87
N PRO A 4 -7.66 23.87 -17.09
CA PRO A 4 -7.57 24.26 -15.67
C PRO A 4 -7.91 25.73 -15.40
N ASP A 5 -7.48 26.64 -16.28
CA ASP A 5 -7.74 28.08 -16.13
C ASP A 5 -9.23 28.46 -16.20
N THR A 6 -10.06 27.61 -16.80
CA THR A 6 -11.50 27.85 -16.94
C THR A 6 -12.30 27.45 -15.70
N LEU A 7 -11.70 26.65 -14.82
CA LEU A 7 -12.30 26.24 -13.56
C LEU A 7 -12.17 27.36 -12.51
N LYS A 8 -13.24 27.58 -11.76
CA LYS A 8 -13.31 28.75 -10.88
C LYS A 8 -12.75 28.51 -9.49
N THR A 9 -12.91 27.31 -8.97
CA THR A 9 -12.58 26.97 -7.59
C THR A 9 -11.45 25.93 -7.49
N VAL A 10 -10.74 25.95 -6.37
CA VAL A 10 -9.73 24.95 -6.02
C VAL A 10 -10.34 23.55 -5.94
N GLN A 11 -11.56 23.48 -5.40
CA GLN A 11 -12.29 22.21 -5.28
C GLN A 11 -12.63 21.61 -6.66
N GLU A 12 -13.04 22.42 -7.64
CA GLU A 12 -13.28 21.95 -9.00
C GLU A 12 -11.99 21.40 -9.63
N LEU A 13 -10.87 22.08 -9.45
CA LEU A 13 -9.56 21.64 -9.94
C LEU A 13 -9.17 20.29 -9.31
N TYR A 14 -9.26 20.18 -7.99
CA TYR A 14 -8.99 18.94 -7.26
C TYR A 14 -9.85 17.78 -7.78
N LEU A 15 -11.18 17.97 -7.87
CA LEU A 15 -12.10 16.93 -8.34
C LEU A 15 -11.82 16.50 -9.78
N HIS A 16 -11.45 17.45 -10.67
CA HIS A 16 -11.03 17.09 -12.03
C HIS A 16 -9.72 16.30 -12.03
N GLY A 17 -8.73 16.69 -11.23
CA GLY A 17 -7.49 15.95 -11.07
C GLY A 17 -7.73 14.51 -10.61
N VAL A 18 -8.49 14.33 -9.53
CA VAL A 18 -8.86 13.00 -9.00
C VAL A 18 -9.63 12.17 -10.02
N HIS A 19 -10.57 12.78 -10.74
CA HIS A 19 -11.32 12.10 -11.79
C HIS A 19 -10.39 11.56 -12.89
N LEU A 20 -9.43 12.38 -13.35
CA LEU A 20 -8.45 11.96 -14.36
C LEU A 20 -7.56 10.81 -13.86
N MET A 21 -7.18 10.82 -12.57
CA MET A 21 -6.43 9.71 -11.95
C MET A 21 -7.24 8.41 -11.95
N GLN A 22 -8.53 8.47 -11.58
CA GLN A 22 -9.42 7.31 -11.51
C GLN A 22 -9.66 6.68 -12.88
N TYR A 23 -9.90 7.50 -13.89
CA TYR A 23 -10.21 7.02 -15.25
C TYR A 23 -8.98 6.85 -16.14
N ARG A 24 -7.78 7.15 -15.64
CA ARG A 24 -6.52 7.04 -16.38
C ARG A 24 -6.62 7.68 -17.76
N HIS A 25 -6.96 8.96 -17.81
CA HIS A 25 -7.16 9.67 -19.06
C HIS A 25 -5.89 9.63 -19.93
N PRO A 26 -5.94 9.23 -21.22
CA PRO A 26 -4.73 8.91 -21.98
C PRO A 26 -3.90 10.12 -22.39
N THR A 27 -4.50 11.31 -22.46
CA THR A 27 -3.85 12.50 -23.03
C THR A 27 -3.83 13.70 -22.09
N VAL A 28 -4.62 13.71 -21.02
CA VAL A 28 -4.70 14.81 -20.05
C VAL A 28 -4.15 14.35 -18.71
N GLN A 29 -3.12 15.01 -18.26
CA GLN A 29 -2.44 14.69 -17.02
C GLN A 29 -3.16 15.30 -15.81
N PRO A 30 -3.44 14.53 -14.75
CA PRO A 30 -4.08 15.04 -13.55
C PRO A 30 -3.24 16.11 -12.83
N GLU A 31 -1.92 15.99 -12.91
CA GLU A 31 -0.97 16.89 -12.26
C GLU A 31 -1.22 18.36 -12.62
N THR A 32 -1.55 18.65 -13.87
CA THR A 32 -1.82 20.02 -14.32
C THR A 32 -2.93 20.70 -13.53
N TYR A 33 -3.96 19.94 -13.14
CA TYR A 33 -5.08 20.44 -12.33
C TYR A 33 -4.71 20.57 -10.87
N LEU A 34 -3.98 19.59 -10.34
CA LEU A 34 -3.54 19.59 -8.95
C LEU A 34 -2.50 20.65 -8.65
N GLU A 35 -1.58 20.90 -9.58
CA GLU A 35 -0.60 21.97 -9.49
C GLU A 35 -1.27 23.35 -9.57
N GLU A 36 -2.26 23.55 -10.44
CA GLU A 36 -3.04 24.77 -10.49
C GLU A 36 -3.87 24.98 -9.20
N ALA A 37 -4.42 23.90 -8.63
CA ALA A 37 -5.09 23.97 -7.35
C ALA A 37 -4.16 24.46 -6.24
N LEU A 38 -2.94 23.92 -6.17
CA LEU A 38 -1.92 24.32 -5.18
C LEU A 38 -1.34 25.72 -5.46
N ARG A 39 -1.31 26.17 -6.72
CA ARG A 39 -0.94 27.53 -7.06
C ARG A 39 -1.94 28.55 -6.52
N ARG A 40 -3.25 28.21 -6.51
CA ARG A 40 -4.32 29.09 -5.97
C ARG A 40 -4.45 28.99 -4.47
N ASP A 41 -4.32 27.78 -3.92
CA ASP A 41 -4.35 27.53 -2.48
C ASP A 41 -3.20 26.59 -2.09
N PRO A 42 -2.06 27.16 -1.68
CA PRO A 42 -0.89 26.38 -1.26
C PRO A 42 -1.11 25.52 0.00
N ALA A 43 -2.23 25.70 0.72
CA ALA A 43 -2.58 24.93 1.91
C ALA A 43 -3.63 23.84 1.63
N HIS A 44 -4.06 23.65 0.38
CA HIS A 44 -5.06 22.63 0.02
C HIS A 44 -4.45 21.22 0.10
N TYR A 45 -4.40 20.66 1.31
CA TYR A 45 -3.78 19.34 1.56
C TYR A 45 -4.36 18.18 0.73
N PRO A 46 -5.68 18.13 0.36
CA PRO A 46 -6.15 17.07 -0.51
C PRO A 46 -5.49 17.07 -1.90
N SER A 47 -5.19 18.24 -2.45
CA SER A 47 -4.43 18.34 -3.71
C SER A 47 -2.96 17.95 -3.53
N MET A 48 -2.36 18.21 -2.36
CA MET A 48 -0.99 17.73 -2.08
C MET A 48 -0.93 16.22 -2.05
N ILE A 49 -1.89 15.56 -1.38
CA ILE A 49 -1.97 14.09 -1.30
C ILE A 49 -2.15 13.49 -2.69
N ALA A 50 -3.10 13.99 -3.48
CA ALA A 50 -3.36 13.49 -4.82
C ALA A 50 -2.16 13.69 -5.77
N LEU A 51 -1.49 14.86 -5.71
CA LEU A 51 -0.28 15.12 -6.49
C LEU A 51 0.88 14.22 -6.04
N ALA A 52 1.03 14.00 -4.74
CA ALA A 52 2.04 13.10 -4.20
C ALA A 52 1.82 11.65 -4.65
N GLU A 53 0.56 11.20 -4.74
CA GLU A 53 0.24 9.89 -5.31
C GLU A 53 0.67 9.78 -6.78
N CYS A 54 0.45 10.84 -7.58
CA CYS A 54 0.94 10.89 -8.96
C CYS A 54 2.47 10.79 -9.00
N ARG A 55 3.17 11.55 -8.18
CA ARG A 55 4.65 11.54 -8.08
C ARG A 55 5.17 10.18 -7.62
N TYR A 56 4.56 9.57 -6.61
CA TYR A 56 4.89 8.24 -6.13
C TYR A 56 4.77 7.18 -7.24
N ARG A 57 3.65 7.18 -7.97
CA ARG A 57 3.42 6.24 -9.08
C ARG A 57 4.39 6.45 -10.25
N ALA A 58 4.89 7.66 -10.43
CA ALA A 58 5.90 7.99 -11.43
C ALA A 58 7.34 7.71 -10.98
N GLY A 59 7.55 7.28 -9.71
CA GLY A 59 8.86 7.00 -9.14
C GLY A 59 9.61 8.23 -8.60
N PHE A 60 8.96 9.41 -8.54
CA PHE A 60 9.52 10.64 -7.98
C PHE A 60 9.31 10.68 -6.46
N PHE A 61 9.94 9.75 -5.73
CA PHE A 61 9.68 9.53 -4.32
C PHE A 61 10.06 10.72 -3.43
N GLU A 62 11.14 11.44 -3.71
CA GLU A 62 11.54 12.62 -2.92
C GLU A 62 10.53 13.76 -3.07
N GLU A 63 9.98 13.97 -4.27
CA GLU A 63 8.93 14.97 -4.49
C GLU A 63 7.64 14.57 -3.77
N ALA A 64 7.26 13.28 -3.85
CA ALA A 64 6.10 12.74 -3.16
C ALA A 64 6.25 12.91 -1.64
N LYS A 65 7.41 12.59 -1.07
CA LYS A 65 7.71 12.78 0.35
C LYS A 65 7.53 14.23 0.79
N ALA A 66 8.13 15.18 0.04
CA ALA A 66 8.04 16.60 0.38
C ALA A 66 6.59 17.13 0.37
N LEU A 67 5.75 16.63 -0.56
CA LEU A 67 4.33 16.98 -0.61
C LEU A 67 3.54 16.38 0.55
N LEU A 68 3.82 15.12 0.90
CA LEU A 68 3.12 14.41 1.97
C LEU A 68 3.48 14.94 3.36
N GLU A 69 4.74 15.27 3.60
CA GLU A 69 5.17 15.92 4.84
C GLU A 69 4.45 17.26 5.06
N LYS A 70 4.30 18.06 3.98
CA LYS A 70 3.51 19.29 4.03
C LYS A 70 2.03 19.01 4.26
N ALA A 71 1.45 18.01 3.57
CA ALA A 71 0.04 17.67 3.73
C ALA A 71 -0.27 17.25 5.16
N VAL A 72 0.55 16.37 5.75
CA VAL A 72 0.45 15.95 7.15
C VAL A 72 0.55 17.14 8.10
N ALA A 73 1.51 18.04 7.90
CA ALA A 73 1.67 19.22 8.76
C ALA A 73 0.47 20.17 8.69
N VAL A 74 -0.12 20.37 7.50
CA VAL A 74 -1.32 21.20 7.33
C VAL A 74 -2.53 20.52 7.97
N GLU A 75 -2.73 19.24 7.72
CA GLU A 75 -3.83 18.47 8.28
C GLU A 75 -3.80 18.48 9.82
N HIS A 76 -2.62 18.32 10.43
CA HIS A 76 -2.42 18.43 11.89
C HIS A 76 -2.84 19.79 12.46
N THR A 77 -2.71 20.85 11.69
CA THR A 77 -3.08 22.20 12.14
C THR A 77 -4.59 22.36 12.29
N PHE A 78 -5.37 21.66 11.46
CA PHE A 78 -6.83 21.82 11.41
C PHE A 78 -7.60 20.69 12.08
N ASN A 79 -7.00 19.51 12.25
CA ASN A 79 -7.66 18.33 12.78
C ASN A 79 -6.82 17.67 13.89
N LEU A 80 -7.34 17.68 15.10
CA LEU A 80 -6.76 16.93 16.24
C LEU A 80 -7.06 15.43 16.15
N HIS A 81 -8.09 15.04 15.38
CA HIS A 81 -8.50 13.66 15.17
C HIS A 81 -8.75 13.42 13.68
N TYR A 82 -7.92 12.60 13.06
CA TYR A 82 -8.03 12.26 11.63
C TYR A 82 -9.18 11.29 11.39
N ALA A 83 -10.06 11.63 10.45
CA ALA A 83 -11.05 10.68 9.94
C ALA A 83 -10.41 9.64 9.00
N ASP A 84 -9.40 10.05 8.25
CA ASP A 84 -8.60 9.21 7.35
C ASP A 84 -7.12 9.61 7.47
N THR A 85 -6.23 8.64 7.51
CA THR A 85 -4.79 8.78 7.60
C THR A 85 -4.11 8.45 6.26
N GLU A 86 -4.74 8.87 5.15
CA GLU A 86 -4.23 8.60 3.80
C GLU A 86 -2.85 9.20 3.56
N ALA A 87 -2.65 10.44 4.01
CA ALA A 87 -1.36 11.13 3.86
C ALA A 87 -0.24 10.36 4.58
N GLN A 88 -0.49 9.91 5.82
CA GLN A 88 0.46 9.13 6.62
C GLN A 88 0.74 7.77 5.94
N TYR A 89 -0.29 7.10 5.44
CA TYR A 89 -0.10 5.82 4.75
C TYR A 89 0.74 5.97 3.48
N LEU A 90 0.45 6.95 2.63
CA LEU A 90 1.22 7.24 1.42
C LEU A 90 2.65 7.70 1.76
N LEU A 91 2.84 8.46 2.84
CA LEU A 91 4.16 8.85 3.33
C LEU A 91 4.96 7.61 3.76
N GLY A 92 4.35 6.69 4.50
CA GLY A 92 4.97 5.41 4.87
C GLY A 92 5.42 4.61 3.65
N LEU A 93 4.57 4.50 2.61
CA LEU A 93 4.93 3.85 1.34
C LEU A 93 6.11 4.55 0.64
N THR A 94 6.12 5.87 0.68
CA THR A 94 7.16 6.69 0.03
C THR A 94 8.49 6.54 0.76
N LEU A 95 8.48 6.56 2.09
CA LEU A 95 9.67 6.34 2.92
C LEU A 95 10.24 4.94 2.75
N ASP A 96 9.38 3.93 2.65
CA ASP A 96 9.77 2.54 2.37
C ASP A 96 10.45 2.43 1.00
N ALA A 97 9.89 3.06 -0.04
CA ALA A 97 10.49 3.12 -1.38
C ALA A 97 11.84 3.84 -1.42
N LEU A 98 12.07 4.79 -0.51
CA LEU A 98 13.36 5.48 -0.33
C LEU A 98 14.35 4.69 0.54
N GLY A 99 13.98 3.52 1.06
CA GLY A 99 14.81 2.72 1.97
C GLY A 99 14.92 3.28 3.39
N MET A 100 14.05 4.21 3.76
CA MET A 100 13.99 4.82 5.10
C MET A 100 13.11 3.97 6.04
N GLU A 101 13.52 2.72 6.28
CA GLU A 101 12.68 1.70 6.91
C GLU A 101 12.17 2.07 8.31
N ASP A 102 13.01 2.67 9.16
CA ASP A 102 12.57 3.03 10.53
C ASP A 102 11.52 4.15 10.49
N ALA A 103 11.73 5.16 9.65
CA ALA A 103 10.77 6.24 9.48
C ALA A 103 9.45 5.73 8.85
N ALA A 104 9.53 4.80 7.89
CA ALA A 104 8.36 4.16 7.30
C ALA A 104 7.57 3.37 8.35
N TYR A 105 8.27 2.66 9.23
CA TYR A 105 7.68 1.86 10.29
C TYR A 105 6.86 2.71 11.24
N ASP A 106 7.46 3.80 11.76
CA ASP A 106 6.77 4.75 12.65
C ASP A 106 5.56 5.39 11.95
N THR A 107 5.73 5.78 10.67
CA THR A 107 4.66 6.41 9.89
C THR A 107 3.50 5.45 9.60
N PHE A 108 3.75 4.14 9.40
CA PHE A 108 2.67 3.16 9.27
C PHE A 108 1.91 2.94 10.58
N TYR A 109 2.56 3.04 11.74
CA TYR A 109 1.84 3.06 13.02
C TYR A 109 0.94 4.29 13.12
N ASP A 110 1.40 5.47 12.73
CA ASP A 110 0.56 6.67 12.69
C ASP A 110 -0.62 6.50 11.72
N ALA A 111 -0.39 5.86 10.56
CA ALA A 111 -1.46 5.56 9.61
C ALA A 111 -2.52 4.61 10.17
N ALA A 112 -2.15 3.71 11.07
CA ALA A 112 -3.05 2.76 11.70
C ALA A 112 -4.00 3.37 12.75
N TRP A 113 -3.87 4.66 13.08
CA TRP A 113 -4.83 5.36 13.96
C TRP A 113 -6.22 5.45 13.35
N SER A 114 -6.34 5.50 12.03
CA SER A 114 -7.64 5.42 11.35
C SER A 114 -8.05 3.96 11.14
N GLY A 115 -9.22 3.58 11.62
CA GLY A 115 -9.76 2.23 11.41
C GLY A 115 -9.82 1.81 9.95
N LEU A 116 -9.95 2.76 9.02
CA LEU A 116 -9.96 2.51 7.57
C LEU A 116 -8.60 2.01 7.06
N ARG A 117 -7.50 2.45 7.66
CA ARG A 117 -6.14 2.15 7.21
C ARG A 117 -5.46 1.02 7.98
N VAL A 118 -6.03 0.58 9.10
CA VAL A 118 -5.45 -0.52 9.92
C VAL A 118 -5.06 -1.74 9.08
N PRO A 119 -5.93 -2.32 8.24
CA PRO A 119 -5.55 -3.54 7.52
C PRO A 119 -4.34 -3.35 6.62
N MET A 120 -4.27 -2.21 5.92
CA MET A 120 -3.18 -1.92 4.98
C MET A 120 -1.89 -1.54 5.70
N ALA A 121 -1.98 -0.68 6.73
CA ALA A 121 -0.83 -0.24 7.50
C ALA A 121 -0.19 -1.41 8.27
N MET A 122 -1.00 -2.23 8.96
CA MET A 122 -0.52 -3.42 9.66
C MET A 122 0.09 -4.46 8.72
N SER A 123 -0.45 -4.62 7.49
CA SER A 123 0.18 -5.50 6.49
C SER A 123 1.54 -4.97 6.03
N LYS A 124 1.73 -3.65 5.96
CA LYS A 124 3.04 -3.06 5.66
C LYS A 124 4.02 -3.22 6.80
N LEU A 125 3.59 -3.04 8.05
CA LEU A 125 4.39 -3.34 9.23
C LEU A 125 4.83 -4.81 9.24
N ALA A 126 3.92 -5.75 8.98
CA ALA A 126 4.25 -7.17 8.88
C ALA A 126 5.30 -7.46 7.80
N ALA A 127 5.24 -6.79 6.64
CA ALA A 127 6.25 -6.93 5.60
C ALA A 127 7.63 -6.41 6.06
N LEU A 128 7.66 -5.26 6.76
CA LEU A 128 8.89 -4.70 7.34
C LEU A 128 9.48 -5.64 8.40
N ASP A 129 8.65 -6.20 9.29
CA ASP A 129 9.09 -7.17 10.29
C ASP A 129 9.69 -8.43 9.64
N GLY A 130 9.09 -8.90 8.56
CA GLY A 130 9.61 -10.01 7.76
C GLY A 130 11.02 -9.73 7.24
N ARG A 131 11.27 -8.52 6.72
CA ARG A 131 12.61 -8.09 6.30
C ARG A 131 13.61 -8.02 7.47
N ARG A 132 13.14 -7.59 8.65
CA ARG A 132 13.91 -7.55 9.92
C ARG A 132 14.07 -8.92 10.57
N LYS A 133 13.40 -9.94 10.04
CA LYS A 133 13.34 -11.32 10.58
C LYS A 133 12.71 -11.39 11.98
N ASP A 134 11.91 -10.41 12.34
CA ASP A 134 11.06 -10.45 13.54
C ASP A 134 9.72 -11.11 13.19
N TYR A 135 9.75 -12.43 13.12
CA TYR A 135 8.58 -13.22 12.73
C TYR A 135 7.47 -13.20 13.78
N THR A 136 7.78 -12.87 15.04
CA THR A 136 6.77 -12.71 16.08
C THR A 136 5.96 -11.43 15.83
N ALA A 137 6.63 -10.29 15.65
CA ALA A 137 5.97 -9.03 15.30
C ALA A 137 5.22 -9.14 13.97
N MET A 138 5.82 -9.80 12.96
CA MET A 138 5.17 -10.08 11.68
C MET A 138 3.84 -10.81 11.84
N LEU A 139 3.78 -11.83 12.70
CA LEU A 139 2.55 -12.57 12.98
C LEU A 139 1.53 -11.69 13.70
N ASP A 140 1.94 -10.94 14.72
CA ASP A 140 1.06 -10.09 15.51
C ASP A 140 0.43 -8.98 14.66
N HIS A 141 1.22 -8.31 13.80
CA HIS A 141 0.69 -7.30 12.88
C HIS A 141 -0.24 -7.90 11.83
N SER A 142 0.09 -9.09 11.32
CA SER A 142 -0.78 -9.80 10.38
C SER A 142 -2.13 -10.17 11.01
N VAL A 143 -2.12 -10.63 12.26
CA VAL A 143 -3.35 -10.93 13.02
C VAL A 143 -4.17 -9.66 13.23
N THR A 144 -3.54 -8.56 13.63
CA THR A 144 -4.22 -7.26 13.80
C THR A 144 -4.86 -6.80 12.49
N ALA A 145 -4.17 -6.96 11.35
CA ALA A 145 -4.73 -6.65 10.04
C ALA A 145 -5.97 -7.51 9.71
N MET A 146 -5.94 -8.80 10.08
CA MET A 146 -7.07 -9.73 9.88
C MET A 146 -8.25 -9.43 10.80
N GLU A 147 -8.01 -8.98 12.02
CA GLU A 147 -9.07 -8.57 12.97
C GLU A 147 -9.84 -7.36 12.42
N ALA A 148 -9.12 -6.41 11.80
CA ALA A 148 -9.73 -5.26 11.15
C ALA A 148 -10.38 -5.59 9.80
N ALA A 149 -9.85 -6.58 9.06
CA ALA A 149 -10.39 -7.03 7.78
C ALA A 149 -10.19 -8.55 7.60
N ALA A 150 -11.17 -9.34 8.04
CA ALA A 150 -11.08 -10.80 8.06
C ALA A 150 -10.79 -11.47 6.70
N ARG A 151 -11.08 -10.76 5.59
CA ARG A 151 -10.82 -11.25 4.22
C ARG A 151 -9.66 -10.50 3.57
N HIS A 152 -8.55 -10.34 4.28
CA HIS A 152 -7.36 -9.68 3.77
C HIS A 152 -6.32 -10.73 3.32
N PRO A 153 -6.28 -11.13 2.03
CA PRO A 153 -5.46 -12.27 1.58
C PRO A 153 -3.96 -12.06 1.83
N LEU A 154 -3.47 -10.82 1.72
CA LEU A 154 -2.07 -10.49 1.97
C LEU A 154 -1.69 -10.69 3.44
N ALA A 155 -2.53 -10.21 4.38
CA ALA A 155 -2.29 -10.42 5.81
C ALA A 155 -2.29 -11.90 6.18
N LEU A 156 -3.23 -12.70 5.62
CA LEU A 156 -3.26 -14.15 5.77
C LEU A 156 -1.97 -14.80 5.26
N THR A 157 -1.45 -14.32 4.13
CA THR A 157 -0.21 -14.85 3.55
C THR A 157 0.99 -14.51 4.43
N TYR A 158 1.09 -13.28 4.92
CA TYR A 158 2.17 -12.87 5.83
C TYR A 158 2.08 -13.62 7.18
N ALA A 159 0.89 -13.82 7.73
CA ALA A 159 0.71 -14.64 8.92
C ALA A 159 1.21 -16.09 8.70
N ALA A 160 0.93 -16.65 7.52
CA ALA A 160 1.41 -17.98 7.17
C ALA A 160 2.94 -18.05 7.07
N LEU A 161 3.57 -17.07 6.43
CA LEU A 161 5.03 -17.01 6.31
C LEU A 161 5.68 -16.84 7.69
N ALA A 162 5.11 -16.00 8.55
CA ALA A 162 5.58 -15.83 9.93
C ALA A 162 5.42 -17.12 10.74
N ALA A 163 4.25 -17.76 10.69
CA ALA A 163 3.98 -19.02 11.39
C ALA A 163 4.95 -20.14 10.95
N GLU A 164 5.23 -20.24 9.64
CA GLU A 164 6.23 -21.19 9.12
C GLU A 164 7.62 -20.94 9.72
N ARG A 165 8.08 -19.70 9.74
CA ARG A 165 9.38 -19.33 10.33
C ARG A 165 9.46 -19.57 11.84
N LEU A 166 8.31 -19.57 12.52
CA LEU A 166 8.17 -19.91 13.95
C LEU A 166 7.98 -21.42 14.19
N GLY A 167 8.03 -22.27 13.15
CA GLY A 167 7.86 -23.71 13.24
C GLY A 167 6.41 -24.17 13.41
N ARG A 168 5.43 -23.30 13.17
CA ARG A 168 3.99 -23.58 13.31
C ARG A 168 3.38 -24.03 11.99
N HIS A 169 3.89 -25.12 11.38
CA HIS A 169 3.53 -25.58 10.02
C HIS A 169 2.03 -25.79 9.79
N ALA A 170 1.32 -26.38 10.75
CA ALA A 170 -0.12 -26.63 10.60
C ALA A 170 -0.92 -25.30 10.55
N GLU A 171 -0.52 -24.32 11.34
CA GLU A 171 -1.12 -23.00 11.36
C GLU A 171 -0.83 -22.24 10.06
N ALA A 172 0.42 -22.31 9.58
CA ALA A 172 0.81 -21.71 8.30
C ALA A 172 -0.02 -22.23 7.14
N LEU A 173 -0.22 -23.55 7.05
CA LEU A 173 -1.06 -24.16 6.01
C LEU A 173 -2.53 -23.70 6.12
N ALA A 174 -3.08 -23.61 7.33
CA ALA A 174 -4.46 -23.15 7.53
C ALA A 174 -4.68 -21.68 7.06
N TYR A 175 -3.70 -20.80 7.33
CA TYR A 175 -3.73 -19.43 6.81
C TYR A 175 -3.68 -19.39 5.27
N LEU A 176 -2.79 -20.15 4.64
CA LEU A 176 -2.68 -20.20 3.17
C LEU A 176 -3.92 -20.77 2.49
N GLU A 177 -4.52 -21.82 3.07
CA GLU A 177 -5.77 -22.36 2.56
C GLU A 177 -6.91 -21.35 2.65
N THR A 178 -6.93 -20.56 3.74
CA THR A 178 -7.92 -19.50 3.93
C THR A 178 -7.68 -18.36 2.94
N ALA A 179 -6.44 -17.93 2.75
CA ALA A 179 -6.08 -16.89 1.77
C ALA A 179 -6.52 -17.29 0.36
N LEU A 180 -6.21 -18.52 -0.08
CA LEU A 180 -6.54 -19.04 -1.40
C LEU A 180 -8.03 -19.32 -1.59
N ARG A 181 -8.79 -19.51 -0.52
CA ARG A 181 -10.26 -19.61 -0.59
C ARG A 181 -10.90 -18.27 -0.86
N TYR A 182 -10.35 -17.17 -0.31
CA TYR A 182 -10.82 -15.81 -0.55
C TYR A 182 -10.31 -15.23 -1.87
N ASP A 183 -9.05 -15.51 -2.21
CA ASP A 183 -8.42 -15.09 -3.45
C ASP A 183 -7.67 -16.25 -4.10
N PRO A 184 -8.32 -17.03 -4.98
CA PRO A 184 -7.68 -18.13 -5.69
C PRO A 184 -6.55 -17.70 -6.62
N MET A 185 -6.47 -16.39 -6.95
CA MET A 185 -5.44 -15.82 -7.81
C MET A 185 -4.26 -15.22 -7.04
N ASN A 186 -4.23 -15.36 -5.72
CA ASN A 186 -3.11 -14.95 -4.90
C ASN A 186 -1.88 -15.85 -5.16
N ASP A 187 -1.01 -15.39 -6.05
CA ASP A 187 0.17 -16.15 -6.47
C ASP A 187 1.16 -16.33 -5.33
N LEU A 188 1.34 -15.32 -4.44
CA LEU A 188 2.20 -15.41 -3.28
C LEU A 188 1.76 -16.55 -2.34
N ALA A 189 0.48 -16.59 -1.97
CA ALA A 189 -0.07 -17.65 -1.12
C ALA A 189 0.04 -19.03 -1.77
N ALA A 190 -0.18 -19.12 -3.08
CA ALA A 190 -0.07 -20.39 -3.80
C ALA A 190 1.38 -20.90 -3.88
N CYS A 191 2.33 -19.99 -4.11
CA CYS A 191 3.76 -20.32 -4.13
C CYS A 191 4.24 -20.72 -2.73
N ALA A 192 3.88 -19.96 -1.70
CA ALA A 192 4.20 -20.30 -0.31
C ALA A 192 3.66 -21.69 0.05
N ARG A 193 2.37 -21.99 -0.24
CA ARG A 193 1.81 -23.31 0.00
C ARG A 193 2.52 -24.42 -0.79
N CYS A 194 2.90 -24.15 -2.03
CA CYS A 194 3.63 -25.09 -2.85
C CYS A 194 4.98 -25.46 -2.21
N LEU A 195 5.71 -24.45 -1.73
CA LEU A 195 6.99 -24.65 -1.05
C LEU A 195 6.83 -25.41 0.28
N LEU A 196 5.87 -25.01 1.12
CA LEU A 196 5.59 -25.68 2.39
C LEU A 196 5.23 -27.16 2.20
N CYS A 197 4.51 -27.49 1.12
CA CYS A 197 4.15 -28.88 0.80
C CYS A 197 5.26 -29.65 0.04
N GLY A 198 6.44 -29.07 -0.16
CA GLY A 198 7.55 -29.71 -0.89
C GLY A 198 7.25 -29.96 -2.37
N LYS A 199 6.32 -29.21 -2.97
CA LYS A 199 5.92 -29.34 -4.39
C LYS A 199 6.82 -28.52 -5.30
N ASN A 200 6.82 -28.86 -6.59
CA ASN A 200 7.60 -28.16 -7.61
C ASN A 200 7.00 -26.80 -7.94
N LEU A 201 7.67 -25.73 -7.52
CA LEU A 201 7.25 -24.34 -7.75
C LEU A 201 7.22 -23.98 -9.25
N ALA A 202 8.22 -24.45 -10.04
CA ALA A 202 8.26 -24.17 -11.47
C ALA A 202 7.05 -24.79 -12.21
N ALA A 203 6.63 -25.98 -11.81
CA ALA A 203 5.43 -26.62 -12.35
C ALA A 203 4.16 -25.85 -11.98
N LEU A 204 4.07 -25.31 -10.77
CA LEU A 204 2.95 -24.43 -10.38
C LEU A 204 2.90 -23.18 -11.22
N LEU A 205 4.01 -22.45 -11.34
CA LEU A 205 4.10 -21.20 -12.09
C LEU A 205 3.75 -21.40 -13.58
N SER A 206 4.21 -22.50 -14.20
CA SER A 206 3.92 -22.81 -15.60
C SER A 206 2.42 -23.03 -15.90
N THR A 207 1.63 -23.38 -14.90
CA THR A 207 0.18 -23.62 -15.06
C THR A 207 -0.68 -22.39 -14.79
N ARG A 208 -0.13 -21.35 -14.12
CA ARG A 208 -0.93 -20.21 -13.66
C ARG A 208 -1.04 -19.06 -14.63
N ARG A 209 0.02 -18.76 -15.39
CA ARG A 209 0.06 -17.60 -16.32
C ARG A 209 0.93 -17.87 -17.54
N SER A 210 0.60 -17.22 -18.64
CA SER A 210 1.42 -17.21 -19.86
C SER A 210 2.66 -16.32 -19.72
N ASP A 211 2.65 -15.32 -18.85
CA ASP A 211 3.79 -14.46 -18.51
C ASP A 211 4.28 -14.79 -17.09
N LEU A 212 5.34 -15.59 -17.06
CA LEU A 212 5.94 -16.04 -15.80
C LEU A 212 6.90 -15.03 -15.16
N SER A 213 7.42 -14.09 -15.96
CA SER A 213 8.49 -13.19 -15.50
C SER A 213 8.02 -12.25 -14.40
N GLN A 214 6.87 -11.60 -14.59
CA GLN A 214 6.33 -10.67 -13.59
C GLN A 214 5.92 -11.42 -12.31
N THR A 215 5.19 -12.53 -12.45
CA THR A 215 4.77 -13.33 -11.27
C THR A 215 5.97 -13.87 -10.49
N ALA A 216 7.03 -14.30 -11.19
CA ALA A 216 8.24 -14.79 -10.52
C ALA A 216 8.97 -13.68 -9.78
N LEU A 217 9.02 -12.48 -10.35
CA LEU A 217 9.60 -11.29 -9.69
C LEU A 217 8.78 -10.90 -8.46
N ASP A 218 7.47 -10.77 -8.59
CA ASP A 218 6.58 -10.39 -7.49
C ASP A 218 6.72 -11.37 -6.31
N VAL A 219 6.73 -12.68 -6.60
CA VAL A 219 6.93 -13.73 -5.58
C VAL A 219 8.34 -13.70 -4.99
N ALA A 220 9.37 -13.43 -5.78
CA ALA A 220 10.75 -13.40 -5.30
C ALA A 220 11.04 -12.20 -4.39
N PHE A 221 10.33 -11.09 -4.58
CA PHE A 221 10.45 -9.91 -3.71
C PHE A 221 9.72 -10.08 -2.37
N ASP A 222 8.67 -10.92 -2.32
CA ASP A 222 7.81 -11.06 -1.15
C ASP A 222 8.13 -12.33 -0.32
N LEU A 223 8.91 -13.30 -0.84
CA LEU A 223 9.32 -14.53 -0.14
C LEU A 223 10.74 -14.44 0.42
#